data_c3c72d2262a5a048b6c16009d486a308
#
_entry.id   c3c72d2262a5a048b6c16009d486a308
#
_cell.length_a   1.000
_cell.length_b   1.000
_cell.length_c   1.000
_cell.angle_alpha   90.00
_cell.angle_beta   90.00
_cell.angle_gamma   90.00
#
_symmetry.space_group_name_H-M   'P 1'
#
loop_
_entity.id
_entity.type
_entity.pdbx_description
1 polymer ?
#
loop_
_entity_poly.entity_id
_entity_poly.type
_entity_poly.pdbx_seq_one_letter_code
_entity_poly.pdbx_strand_id
1 'polypeptide(L)'
;MSSSESQLVIQNLQRSLSSLLIWGVLYAGLLLLLLTMRPQSFPGDQVLVVPSLIGAAVLTIAGLVGGWLLWQKTRLDAVKDVPGRKLGAKEREPGLTPRAQLLRKRIILAATCFEIPAFVGFALPLMGGRVLLWVGIALIAGSVAIIFWLKKQMPARIQEALG
;
A
#
# COMPACT_ATOMS: atom_id res chain seq x y z
N MET A 1 29.10 -5.44 1.54
CA MET A 1 27.92 -6.01 2.23
C MET A 1 27.62 -7.40 1.68
N SER A 2 27.19 -8.36 2.51
CA SER A 2 26.99 -9.73 2.05
C SER A 2 25.71 -9.85 1.22
N SER A 3 25.78 -10.58 0.10
CA SER A 3 24.62 -10.92 -0.75
C SER A 3 23.47 -11.56 0.05
N SER A 4 23.76 -12.11 1.22
CA SER A 4 22.79 -12.72 2.13
C SER A 4 21.84 -11.70 2.79
N GLU A 5 22.30 -10.49 3.12
CA GLU A 5 21.49 -9.46 3.77
C GLU A 5 20.44 -8.89 2.82
N SER A 6 20.84 -8.58 1.58
CA SER A 6 19.90 -8.10 0.56
C SER A 6 18.80 -9.13 0.24
N GLN A 7 19.17 -10.41 0.17
CA GLN A 7 18.22 -11.50 -0.05
C GLN A 7 17.22 -11.62 1.12
N LEU A 8 17.66 -11.51 2.34
CA LEU A 8 16.81 -11.59 3.54
C LEU A 8 15.80 -10.42 3.58
N VAL A 9 16.24 -9.20 3.24
CA VAL A 9 15.37 -8.03 3.12
C VAL A 9 14.34 -8.24 2.02
N ILE A 10 14.75 -8.70 0.84
CA ILE A 10 13.86 -8.98 -0.30
C ILE A 10 12.80 -10.01 0.11
N GLN A 11 13.19 -11.12 0.73
CA GLN A 11 12.28 -12.19 1.12
C GLN A 11 11.23 -11.71 2.15
N ASN A 12 11.65 -10.95 3.16
CA ASN A 12 10.74 -10.39 4.16
C ASN A 12 9.76 -9.39 3.55
N LEU A 13 10.24 -8.52 2.65
CA LEU A 13 9.39 -7.57 1.95
C LEU A 13 8.41 -8.25 1.00
N GLN A 14 8.84 -9.29 0.27
CA GLN A 14 7.94 -10.05 -0.59
C GLN A 14 6.79 -10.68 0.18
N ARG A 15 7.05 -11.19 1.40
CA ARG A 15 6.00 -11.70 2.28
C ARG A 15 5.03 -10.61 2.70
N SER A 16 5.54 -9.44 3.14
CA SER A 16 4.70 -8.31 3.55
C SER A 16 3.85 -7.78 2.39
N LEU A 17 4.43 -7.61 1.20
CA LEU A 17 3.69 -7.17 0.02
C LEU A 17 2.66 -8.21 -0.45
N SER A 18 2.98 -9.50 -0.31
CA SER A 18 2.01 -10.57 -0.62
C SER A 18 0.83 -10.54 0.35
N SER A 19 1.05 -10.25 1.63
CA SER A 19 -0.03 -10.05 2.60
C SER A 19 -0.95 -8.90 2.20
N LEU A 20 -0.40 -7.75 1.78
CA LEU A 20 -1.21 -6.62 1.30
C LEU A 20 -2.02 -6.97 0.05
N LEU A 21 -1.43 -7.74 -0.89
CA LEU A 21 -2.18 -8.24 -2.06
C LEU A 21 -3.35 -9.15 -1.65
N ILE A 22 -3.16 -10.02 -0.64
CA ILE A 22 -4.23 -10.87 -0.12
C ILE A 22 -5.36 -10.03 0.46
N TRP A 23 -5.05 -8.96 1.21
CA TRP A 23 -6.07 -8.03 1.71
C TRP A 23 -6.84 -7.35 0.58
N GLY A 24 -6.18 -6.89 -0.48
CA GLY A 24 -6.84 -6.34 -1.66
C GLY A 24 -7.83 -7.32 -2.32
N VAL A 25 -7.43 -8.59 -2.45
CA VAL A 25 -8.30 -9.66 -2.99
C VAL A 25 -9.46 -9.95 -2.03
N LEU A 26 -9.23 -9.95 -0.71
CA LEU A 26 -10.29 -10.13 0.28
C LEU A 26 -11.32 -9.01 0.23
N TYR A 27 -10.89 -7.74 0.10
CA TYR A 27 -11.81 -6.61 -0.08
C TYR A 27 -12.68 -6.78 -1.33
N ALA A 28 -12.08 -7.18 -2.45
CA ALA A 28 -12.82 -7.43 -3.69
C ALA A 28 -13.82 -8.60 -3.51
N GLY A 29 -13.41 -9.71 -2.90
CA GLY A 29 -14.26 -10.87 -2.64
C GLY A 29 -15.43 -10.54 -1.70
N LEU A 30 -15.15 -9.80 -0.61
CA LEU A 30 -16.18 -9.38 0.34
C LEU A 30 -17.18 -8.41 -0.31
N LEU A 31 -16.69 -7.50 -1.15
CA LEU A 31 -17.55 -6.60 -1.90
C LEU A 31 -18.47 -7.36 -2.85
N LEU A 32 -17.93 -8.36 -3.55
CA LEU A 32 -18.70 -9.21 -4.45
C LEU A 32 -19.77 -10.02 -3.69
N LEU A 33 -19.42 -10.54 -2.52
CA LEU A 33 -20.34 -11.23 -1.63
C LEU A 33 -21.48 -10.32 -1.17
N LEU A 34 -21.17 -9.10 -0.75
CA LEU A 34 -22.17 -8.10 -0.34
C LEU A 34 -23.13 -7.75 -1.48
N LEU A 35 -22.63 -7.69 -2.70
CA LEU A 35 -23.44 -7.45 -3.89
C LEU A 35 -24.41 -8.60 -4.17
N THR A 36 -23.97 -9.85 -4.01
CA THR A 36 -24.84 -11.01 -4.23
C THR A 36 -25.91 -11.13 -3.16
N MET A 37 -25.62 -10.72 -1.92
CA MET A 37 -26.57 -10.79 -0.81
C MET A 37 -27.61 -9.68 -0.79
N ARG A 38 -27.36 -8.53 -1.42
CA ARG A 38 -28.28 -7.38 -1.44
C ARG A 38 -28.45 -6.79 -2.86
N PRO A 39 -29.09 -7.52 -3.80
CA PRO A 39 -29.18 -7.07 -5.18
C PRO A 39 -30.08 -5.85 -5.40
N GLN A 40 -30.96 -5.47 -4.45
CA GLN A 40 -32.01 -4.48 -4.70
C GLN A 40 -32.08 -3.29 -3.74
N SER A 41 -31.30 -3.20 -2.70
CA SER A 41 -31.44 -2.15 -1.70
C SER A 41 -30.13 -1.42 -1.40
N PHE A 42 -29.68 -0.63 -2.37
CA PHE A 42 -28.87 0.54 -2.04
C PHE A 42 -29.78 1.78 -2.25
N PRO A 43 -30.61 2.16 -1.28
CA PRO A 43 -31.27 3.44 -1.31
C PRO A 43 -30.18 4.48 -1.08
N GLY A 44 -29.50 4.85 -2.14
CA GLY A 44 -28.53 5.93 -2.08
C GLY A 44 -29.30 7.24 -2.04
N ASP A 45 -29.43 7.84 -0.87
CA ASP A 45 -29.72 9.25 -0.79
C ASP A 45 -28.64 9.96 -1.61
N GLN A 46 -29.04 10.51 -2.76
CA GLN A 46 -28.12 11.22 -3.67
C GLN A 46 -27.33 12.32 -2.96
N VAL A 47 -27.85 12.79 -1.82
CA VAL A 47 -27.25 13.81 -0.95
C VAL A 47 -25.90 13.37 -0.38
N LEU A 48 -25.68 12.08 -0.09
CA LEU A 48 -24.43 11.57 0.47
C LEU A 48 -23.39 11.17 -0.58
N VAL A 49 -23.79 11.01 -1.84
CA VAL A 49 -22.89 10.54 -2.90
C VAL A 49 -21.76 11.55 -3.18
N VAL A 50 -22.10 12.82 -3.31
CA VAL A 50 -21.12 13.86 -3.66
C VAL A 50 -20.07 14.07 -2.53
N PRO A 51 -20.46 14.29 -1.26
CA PRO A 51 -19.46 14.43 -0.19
C PRO A 51 -18.63 13.18 0.01
N SER A 52 -19.19 11.99 -0.17
CA SER A 52 -18.44 10.73 -0.10
C SER A 52 -17.42 10.59 -1.20
N LEU A 53 -17.73 11.00 -2.44
CA LEU A 53 -16.80 11.01 -3.55
C LEU A 53 -15.67 12.03 -3.33
N ILE A 54 -15.97 13.21 -2.80
CA ILE A 54 -14.94 14.21 -2.47
C ILE A 54 -13.99 13.67 -1.41
N GLY A 55 -14.53 13.14 -0.31
CA GLY A 55 -13.73 12.54 0.76
C GLY A 55 -12.85 11.39 0.26
N ALA A 56 -13.43 10.51 -0.56
CA ALA A 56 -12.71 9.41 -1.19
C ALA A 56 -11.59 9.89 -2.12
N ALA A 57 -11.84 10.91 -2.92
CA ALA A 57 -10.85 11.50 -3.81
C ALA A 57 -9.68 12.09 -3.02
N VAL A 58 -9.95 12.85 -1.96
CA VAL A 58 -8.92 13.44 -1.09
C VAL A 58 -8.05 12.36 -0.45
N LEU A 59 -8.66 11.32 0.15
CA LEU A 59 -7.94 10.23 0.78
C LEU A 59 -7.11 9.43 -0.23
N THR A 60 -7.68 9.17 -1.40
CA THR A 60 -7.00 8.45 -2.49
C THR A 60 -5.78 9.23 -2.98
N ILE A 61 -5.94 10.52 -3.26
CA ILE A 61 -4.84 11.38 -3.70
C ILE A 61 -3.77 11.46 -2.61
N ALA A 62 -4.15 11.67 -1.35
CA ALA A 62 -3.21 11.71 -0.23
C ALA A 62 -2.42 10.40 -0.10
N GLY A 63 -3.09 9.25 -0.22
CA GLY A 63 -2.47 7.93 -0.20
C GLY A 63 -1.49 7.73 -1.36
N LEU A 64 -1.90 8.06 -2.58
CA LEU A 64 -1.05 7.92 -3.78
C LEU A 64 0.16 8.85 -3.74
N VAL A 65 -0.04 10.12 -3.40
CA VAL A 65 1.05 11.11 -3.30
C VAL A 65 2.00 10.74 -2.17
N GLY A 66 1.48 10.41 -0.99
CA GLY A 66 2.28 9.98 0.16
C GLY A 66 3.10 8.73 -0.14
N GLY A 67 2.47 7.72 -0.74
CA GLY A 67 3.13 6.49 -1.16
C GLY A 67 4.22 6.75 -2.21
N TRP A 68 3.94 7.59 -3.20
CA TRP A 68 4.91 7.97 -4.22
C TRP A 68 6.11 8.71 -3.65
N LEU A 69 5.89 9.70 -2.78
CA LEU A 69 6.97 10.45 -2.13
C LEU A 69 7.86 9.54 -1.27
N LEU A 70 7.25 8.62 -0.52
CA LEU A 70 7.99 7.62 0.26
C LEU A 70 8.80 6.69 -0.64
N TRP A 71 8.21 6.25 -1.76
CA TRP A 71 8.89 5.42 -2.75
C TRP A 71 10.07 6.15 -3.40
N GLN A 72 9.92 7.43 -3.73
CA GLN A 72 11.02 8.25 -4.26
C GLN A 72 12.15 8.44 -3.23
N LYS A 73 11.81 8.63 -1.95
CA LYS A 73 12.81 8.74 -0.87
C LYS A 73 13.65 7.47 -0.69
N THR A 74 13.15 6.30 -1.04
CA THR A 74 13.96 5.07 -1.01
C THR A 74 15.13 5.14 -1.99
N ARG A 75 15.01 5.89 -3.08
CA ARG A 75 16.08 6.11 -4.05
C ARG A 75 17.11 7.16 -3.58
N LEU A 76 16.63 8.24 -2.96
CA LEU A 76 17.49 9.34 -2.49
C LEU A 76 18.36 8.94 -1.29
N ASP A 77 17.86 8.07 -0.42
CA ASP A 77 18.59 7.64 0.77
C ASP A 77 19.63 6.55 0.52
N ALA A 78 19.59 5.93 -0.65
CA ALA A 78 20.68 5.06 -1.11
C ALA A 78 21.98 5.84 -1.31
N VAL A 79 21.87 7.15 -1.59
CA VAL A 79 23.00 8.04 -1.94
C VAL A 79 23.54 8.81 -0.71
N LYS A 80 22.74 9.01 0.33
CA LYS A 80 23.15 9.76 1.52
C LYS A 80 23.54 8.78 2.64
N ASP A 81 24.80 8.81 3.01
CA ASP A 81 25.25 8.25 4.29
C ASP A 81 24.41 8.85 5.40
N VAL A 82 23.48 8.06 5.92
CA VAL A 82 22.65 8.46 7.04
C VAL A 82 23.56 8.45 8.26
N PRO A 83 23.96 9.64 8.81
CA PRO A 83 24.74 9.68 10.03
C PRO A 83 23.92 8.93 11.09
N GLY A 84 24.56 8.00 11.77
CA GLY A 84 23.99 7.01 12.66
C GLY A 84 22.96 7.55 13.63
N ARG A 85 21.73 7.72 13.16
CA ARG A 85 20.59 7.99 14.01
C ARG A 85 20.44 6.75 14.89
N LYS A 86 20.72 6.88 16.16
CA LYS A 86 20.60 5.83 17.17
C LYS A 86 19.16 5.29 17.11
N LEU A 87 18.94 4.28 16.29
CA LEU A 87 17.73 3.45 16.39
C LEU A 87 17.76 2.87 17.80
N GLY A 88 16.71 3.08 18.55
CA GLY A 88 16.61 2.57 19.91
C GLY A 88 16.93 1.07 19.94
N ALA A 89 17.65 0.62 20.94
CA ALA A 89 18.12 -0.77 21.07
C ALA A 89 16.99 -1.82 20.89
N LYS A 90 15.73 -1.44 21.14
CA LYS A 90 14.51 -2.25 21.01
C LYS A 90 14.06 -2.48 19.55
N GLU A 91 14.57 -1.71 18.59
CA GLU A 91 14.15 -1.78 17.18
C GLU A 91 15.11 -2.52 16.26
N ARG A 92 16.22 -3.04 16.80
CA ARG A 92 17.23 -3.74 16.00
C ARG A 92 16.81 -5.18 15.76
N GLU A 93 16.37 -5.48 14.54
CA GLU A 93 16.23 -6.88 14.12
C GLU A 93 17.62 -7.52 13.97
N PRO A 94 17.86 -8.69 14.59
CA PRO A 94 19.13 -9.38 14.45
C PRO A 94 19.38 -9.74 12.98
N GLY A 95 20.56 -9.40 12.47
CA GLY A 95 20.96 -9.72 11.10
C GLY A 95 20.73 -8.64 10.05
N LEU A 96 20.13 -7.49 10.41
CA LEU A 96 19.91 -6.39 9.48
C LEU A 96 20.68 -5.12 9.90
N THR A 97 21.36 -4.49 8.95
CA THR A 97 21.97 -3.18 9.18
C THR A 97 20.89 -2.10 9.40
N PRO A 98 21.19 -1.01 10.14
CA PRO A 98 20.25 0.10 10.34
C PRO A 98 19.72 0.68 9.02
N ARG A 99 20.54 0.68 7.97
CA ARG A 99 20.19 1.14 6.63
C ARG A 99 19.14 0.22 5.98
N ALA A 100 19.35 -1.08 6.05
CA ALA A 100 18.42 -2.08 5.51
C ALA A 100 17.08 -2.05 6.24
N GLN A 101 17.08 -1.85 7.57
CA GLN A 101 15.86 -1.70 8.36
C GLN A 101 15.08 -0.45 7.99
N LEU A 102 15.76 0.69 7.80
CA LEU A 102 15.12 1.94 7.40
C LEU A 102 14.49 1.80 6.01
N LEU A 103 15.22 1.22 5.06
CA LEU A 103 14.75 0.96 3.71
C LEU A 103 13.50 0.08 3.73
N ARG A 104 13.53 -1.02 4.48
CA ARG A 104 12.39 -1.92 4.66
C ARG A 104 11.17 -1.19 5.23
N LYS A 105 11.32 -0.43 6.33
CA LYS A 105 10.24 0.35 6.95
C LYS A 105 9.60 1.32 5.95
N ARG A 106 10.39 1.99 5.13
CA ARG A 106 9.90 2.94 4.12
C ARG A 106 9.15 2.27 2.99
N ILE A 107 9.64 1.13 2.49
CA ILE A 107 8.95 0.38 1.44
C ILE A 107 7.59 -0.13 1.96
N ILE A 108 7.55 -0.66 3.19
CA ILE A 108 6.29 -1.10 3.81
C ILE A 108 5.34 0.10 3.97
N LEU A 109 5.82 1.23 4.48
CA LEU A 109 4.98 2.43 4.66
C LEU A 109 4.46 2.97 3.32
N ALA A 110 5.30 2.99 2.27
CA ALA A 110 4.85 3.35 0.93
C ALA A 110 3.75 2.41 0.42
N ALA A 111 3.94 1.09 0.59
CA ALA A 111 2.95 0.10 0.19
C ALA A 111 1.63 0.25 0.96
N THR A 112 1.68 0.51 2.28
CA THR A 112 0.50 0.79 3.10
C THR A 112 -0.23 2.05 2.63
N CYS A 113 0.50 3.12 2.26
CA CYS A 113 -0.11 4.31 1.68
C CYS A 113 -0.83 4.01 0.36
N PHE A 114 -0.27 3.15 -0.49
CA PHE A 114 -0.90 2.70 -1.73
C PHE A 114 -2.10 1.75 -1.51
N GLU A 115 -2.27 1.22 -0.31
CA GLU A 115 -3.44 0.40 0.06
C GLU A 115 -4.64 1.26 0.48
N ILE A 116 -4.41 2.54 0.88
CA ILE A 116 -5.50 3.46 1.27
C ILE A 116 -6.62 3.52 0.23
N PRO A 117 -6.37 3.64 -1.09
CA PRO A 117 -7.43 3.61 -2.08
C PRO A 117 -8.25 2.32 -2.10
N ALA A 118 -7.63 1.16 -1.81
CA ALA A 118 -8.37 -0.11 -1.72
C ALA A 118 -9.33 -0.11 -0.52
N PHE A 119 -8.89 0.38 0.62
CA PHE A 119 -9.75 0.52 1.81
C PHE A 119 -10.90 1.49 1.55
N VAL A 120 -10.62 2.66 0.95
CA VAL A 120 -11.64 3.62 0.54
C VAL A 120 -12.60 2.99 -0.47
N GLY A 121 -12.07 2.25 -1.45
CA GLY A 121 -12.84 1.54 -2.45
C GLY A 121 -13.78 0.48 -1.87
N PHE A 122 -13.39 -0.16 -0.77
CA PHE A 122 -14.24 -1.08 -0.02
C PHE A 122 -15.33 -0.34 0.77
N ALA A 123 -15.00 0.80 1.39
CA ALA A 123 -15.94 1.57 2.23
C ALA A 123 -17.02 2.31 1.41
N LEU A 124 -16.69 2.81 0.22
CA LEU A 124 -17.60 3.59 -0.61
C LEU A 124 -18.93 2.89 -0.94
N PRO A 125 -18.98 1.63 -1.40
CA PRO A 125 -20.21 0.94 -1.68
C PRO A 125 -21.12 0.74 -0.47
N LEU A 126 -20.57 0.75 0.75
CA LEU A 126 -21.34 0.63 1.97
C LEU A 126 -22.18 1.89 2.26
N MET A 127 -21.80 3.02 1.65
CA MET A 127 -22.53 4.30 1.75
C MET A 127 -23.69 4.39 0.76
N GLY A 128 -23.83 3.44 -0.18
CA GLY A 128 -24.94 3.34 -1.12
C GLY A 128 -24.64 3.90 -2.51
N GLY A 129 -25.43 3.44 -3.48
CA GLY A 129 -25.37 3.90 -4.87
C GLY A 129 -24.50 3.08 -5.81
N ARG A 130 -25.03 2.81 -7.02
CA ARG A 130 -24.34 2.03 -8.05
C ARG A 130 -23.01 2.69 -8.50
N VAL A 131 -22.96 4.01 -8.53
CA VAL A 131 -21.77 4.76 -8.94
C VAL A 131 -20.62 4.52 -7.96
N LEU A 132 -20.90 4.58 -6.65
CA LEU A 132 -19.89 4.34 -5.60
C LEU A 132 -19.33 2.93 -5.65
N LEU A 133 -20.13 1.97 -6.09
CA LEU A 133 -19.70 0.60 -6.29
C LEU A 133 -18.63 0.49 -7.39
N TRP A 134 -18.89 1.06 -8.57
CA TRP A 134 -17.94 1.00 -9.68
C TRP A 134 -16.65 1.77 -9.36
N VAL A 135 -16.76 2.91 -8.70
CA VAL A 135 -15.61 3.66 -8.20
C VAL A 135 -14.83 2.81 -7.19
N GLY A 136 -15.52 2.14 -6.27
CA GLY A 136 -14.91 1.26 -5.29
C GLY A 136 -14.11 0.12 -5.93
N ILE A 137 -14.70 -0.58 -6.90
CA ILE A 137 -14.03 -1.65 -7.64
C ILE A 137 -12.77 -1.11 -8.36
N ALA A 138 -12.88 0.05 -9.02
CA ALA A 138 -11.75 0.65 -9.72
C ALA A 138 -10.60 1.01 -8.75
N LEU A 139 -10.90 1.53 -7.56
CA LEU A 139 -9.91 1.87 -6.54
C LEU A 139 -9.20 0.62 -5.99
N ILE A 140 -9.95 -0.45 -5.72
CA ILE A 140 -9.36 -1.72 -5.27
C ILE A 140 -8.44 -2.30 -6.35
N ALA A 141 -8.92 -2.36 -7.60
CA ALA A 141 -8.13 -2.89 -8.72
C ALA A 141 -6.86 -2.07 -8.96
N GLY A 142 -6.97 -0.73 -8.91
CA GLY A 142 -5.83 0.18 -9.04
C GLY A 142 -4.78 -0.03 -7.94
N SER A 143 -5.20 -0.16 -6.68
CA SER A 143 -4.30 -0.42 -5.55
C SER A 143 -3.57 -1.75 -5.70
N VAL A 144 -4.29 -2.83 -6.06
CA VAL A 144 -3.71 -4.15 -6.29
C VAL A 144 -2.67 -4.09 -7.41
N ALA A 145 -2.96 -3.40 -8.51
CA ALA A 145 -2.04 -3.22 -9.62
C ALA A 145 -0.76 -2.46 -9.20
N ILE A 146 -0.89 -1.39 -8.40
CA ILE A 146 0.25 -0.62 -7.89
C ILE A 146 1.11 -1.47 -6.95
N ILE A 147 0.50 -2.20 -6.01
CA ILE A 147 1.25 -3.07 -5.09
C ILE A 147 1.97 -4.18 -5.85
N PHE A 148 1.33 -4.76 -6.87
CA PHE A 148 1.95 -5.75 -7.74
C PHE A 148 3.16 -5.16 -8.49
N TRP A 149 3.02 -3.95 -9.04
CA TRP A 149 4.11 -3.23 -9.69
C TRP A 149 5.26 -2.96 -8.72
N LEU A 150 4.97 -2.49 -7.49
CA LEU A 150 5.97 -2.31 -6.44
C LEU A 150 6.73 -3.60 -6.14
N LYS A 151 6.00 -4.72 -6.00
CA LYS A 151 6.58 -6.04 -5.74
C LYS A 151 7.57 -6.44 -6.85
N LYS A 152 7.26 -6.09 -8.11
CA LYS A 152 8.13 -6.36 -9.26
C LYS A 152 9.39 -5.47 -9.29
N GLN A 153 9.26 -4.19 -8.91
CA GLN A 153 10.36 -3.22 -8.92
C GLN A 153 11.28 -3.30 -7.71
N MET A 154 10.78 -3.84 -6.60
CA MET A 154 11.46 -3.85 -5.31
C MET A 154 12.85 -4.53 -5.34
N PRO A 155 13.04 -5.72 -5.95
CA PRO A 155 14.36 -6.38 -5.90
C PRO A 155 15.46 -5.53 -6.54
N ALA A 156 15.19 -4.92 -7.70
CA ALA A 156 16.12 -4.05 -8.39
C ALA A 156 16.49 -2.82 -7.52
N ARG A 157 15.49 -2.22 -6.86
CA ARG A 157 15.69 -1.07 -5.96
C ARG A 157 16.52 -1.42 -4.74
N ILE A 158 16.32 -2.58 -4.15
CA ILE A 158 17.10 -3.03 -3.00
C ILE A 158 18.54 -3.32 -3.40
N GLN A 159 18.76 -3.95 -4.55
CA GLN A 159 20.10 -4.18 -5.07
C GLN A 159 20.83 -2.86 -5.35
N GLU A 160 20.16 -1.89 -5.96
CA GLU A 160 20.71 -0.55 -6.22
C GLU A 160 21.03 0.21 -4.90
N ALA A 161 20.21 0.04 -3.88
CA ALA A 161 20.36 0.74 -2.60
C ALA A 161 21.39 0.11 -1.67
N LEU A 162 21.58 -1.21 -1.73
CA LEU A 162 22.42 -1.97 -0.80
C LEU A 162 23.71 -2.52 -1.46
N GLY A 163 23.79 -2.53 -2.81
CA GLY A 163 25.00 -2.88 -3.57
C GLY A 163 25.98 -1.75 -3.58
#